data_86581fb63a471876461b70c96ae29f37
#
_entry.id   86581fb63a471876461b70c96ae29f37
#
_cell.length_a   1.000
_cell.length_b   1.000
_cell.length_c   1.000
_cell.angle_alpha   90.00
_cell.angle_beta   90.00
_cell.angle_gamma   90.00
#
_symmetry.space_group_name_H-M   'P 1'
#
loop_
_entity.id
_entity.type
_entity.pdbx_description
1 polymer ?
#
loop_
_entity_poly.entity_id
_entity_poly.type
_entity_poly.pdbx_seq_one_letter_code
_entity_poly.pdbx_strand_id
1 'polypeptide(L)'
;MLEQIEGSQAVARAVRLSRPEVICAYPISPQTHIVEALSVAVKSGALEHCEFVNVESEFAALSVAIGASAAGARSYTATASQGLLYMIEAVYNAAGLGLPIVMTLANRAIGAPINIWNDHSDAMAVRDAGWIQLFAETNQDAADLHIYAFRLAEQLSVPVMVNMDGFILTHATERVDLPTQEQVDAFLPPYAPRTYLDPADPVSIGAMVGPEAFTEVRYLASLRQQEALSAIEQIDEEFSEVFGRRPCGFFSSYRMEDAEIVAVAMGSAVGTLRDAVDDMREQGVRVGALGLRTFRPFPADAIRSALSGSRRVLVFERAHSPGFGGQLSADIAATMRSAEPTVHSVVSGLGGRPVTRLSVASAIQAASKGELGLETFLDQDESLLKHEVTELGTARRSSATGGTLAQIIESSGPQGAR
;
A
#
# COMPACT_ATOMS: atom_id res chain seq x y z
N MET A 1 -10.25 -13.03 18.65
CA MET A 1 -10.05 -12.65 20.08
C MET A 1 -9.53 -11.23 20.13
N LEU A 2 -10.19 -10.38 20.91
CA LEU A 2 -9.86 -8.95 20.99
C LEU A 2 -8.65 -8.73 21.89
N GLU A 3 -7.58 -8.18 21.33
CA GLU A 3 -6.30 -7.94 22.02
C GLU A 3 -5.77 -6.54 21.72
N GLN A 4 -4.95 -5.98 22.62
CA GLN A 4 -4.08 -4.85 22.30
C GLN A 4 -2.75 -5.42 21.80
N ILE A 5 -2.41 -5.16 20.54
CA ILE A 5 -1.29 -5.79 19.88
C ILE A 5 -0.61 -4.81 18.91
N GLU A 6 0.70 -4.92 18.78
CA GLU A 6 1.47 -4.19 17.76
C GLU A 6 1.08 -4.66 16.36
N GLY A 7 0.99 -3.73 15.40
CA GLY A 7 0.56 -4.05 14.03
C GLY A 7 1.40 -5.13 13.35
N SER A 8 2.72 -5.08 13.51
CA SER A 8 3.61 -6.13 13.00
C SER A 8 3.29 -7.51 13.57
N GLN A 9 2.95 -7.59 14.85
CA GLN A 9 2.56 -8.84 15.50
C GLN A 9 1.18 -9.32 15.05
N ALA A 10 0.24 -8.39 14.83
CA ALA A 10 -1.08 -8.71 14.31
C ALA A 10 -0.99 -9.31 12.89
N VAL A 11 -0.18 -8.69 12.02
CA VAL A 11 0.11 -9.20 10.67
C VAL A 11 0.79 -10.58 10.73
N ALA A 12 1.83 -10.75 11.54
CA ALA A 12 2.51 -12.02 11.66
C ALA A 12 1.57 -13.15 12.13
N ARG A 13 0.63 -12.85 13.05
CA ARG A 13 -0.40 -13.83 13.46
C ARG A 13 -1.40 -14.13 12.35
N ALA A 14 -1.85 -13.13 11.59
CA ALA A 14 -2.75 -13.32 10.46
C ALA A 14 -2.11 -14.19 9.36
N VAL A 15 -0.86 -13.91 9.02
CA VAL A 15 -0.06 -14.71 8.09
C VAL A 15 0.10 -16.15 8.60
N ARG A 16 0.44 -16.34 9.88
CA ARG A 16 0.54 -17.67 10.50
C ARG A 16 -0.78 -18.46 10.41
N LEU A 17 -1.91 -17.80 10.68
CA LEU A 17 -3.24 -18.43 10.59
C LEU A 17 -3.59 -18.83 9.16
N SER A 18 -3.03 -18.15 8.16
CA SER A 18 -3.19 -18.48 6.74
C SER A 18 -2.34 -19.67 6.27
N ARG A 19 -1.51 -20.22 7.14
CA ARG A 19 -0.70 -21.43 6.90
C ARG A 19 0.15 -21.36 5.62
N PRO A 20 1.05 -20.36 5.45
CA PRO A 20 2.02 -20.44 4.37
C PRO A 20 2.95 -21.62 4.55
N GLU A 21 3.33 -22.26 3.44
CA GLU A 21 4.25 -23.41 3.45
C GLU A 21 5.70 -22.96 3.26
N VAL A 22 5.90 -21.77 2.63
CA VAL A 22 7.21 -21.15 2.50
C VAL A 22 7.12 -19.66 2.85
N ILE A 23 7.96 -19.25 3.79
CA ILE A 23 8.21 -17.85 4.12
C ILE A 23 9.65 -17.54 3.78
N CYS A 24 9.86 -16.55 2.92
CA CYS A 24 11.20 -16.07 2.62
C CYS A 24 11.21 -14.54 2.64
N ALA A 25 12.05 -13.96 3.47
CA ALA A 25 12.19 -12.50 3.57
C ALA A 25 13.60 -12.11 4.00
N TYR A 26 14.03 -10.92 3.59
CA TYR A 26 15.23 -10.28 4.07
C TYR A 26 14.86 -9.12 5.00
N PRO A 27 15.38 -9.05 6.23
CA PRO A 27 14.99 -8.03 7.20
C PRO A 27 15.34 -6.62 6.74
N ILE A 28 14.34 -5.75 6.72
CA ILE A 28 14.49 -4.30 6.46
C ILE A 28 13.49 -3.53 7.31
N SER A 29 13.94 -2.44 7.97
CA SER A 29 13.01 -1.58 8.74
C SER A 29 12.00 -0.89 7.81
N PRO A 30 10.69 -0.83 8.18
CA PRO A 30 10.09 -1.23 9.45
C PRO A 30 9.40 -2.61 9.44
N GLN A 31 9.65 -3.50 8.46
CA GLN A 31 8.99 -4.81 8.41
C GLN A 31 9.65 -5.88 9.31
N THR A 32 10.83 -5.63 9.84
CA THR A 32 11.65 -6.63 10.57
C THR A 32 10.88 -7.37 11.66
N HIS A 33 10.04 -6.69 12.45
CA HIS A 33 9.24 -7.32 13.52
C HIS A 33 8.27 -8.38 12.98
N ILE A 34 7.73 -8.23 11.76
CA ILE A 34 6.87 -9.23 11.12
C ILE A 34 7.67 -10.51 10.85
N VAL A 35 8.83 -10.33 10.23
CA VAL A 35 9.71 -11.46 9.82
C VAL A 35 10.26 -12.21 11.03
N GLU A 36 10.68 -11.48 12.06
CA GLU A 36 11.16 -12.08 13.31
C GLU A 36 10.07 -12.89 14.00
N ALA A 37 8.85 -12.34 14.11
CA ALA A 37 7.72 -13.05 14.71
C ALA A 37 7.37 -14.33 13.94
N LEU A 38 7.40 -14.30 12.61
CA LEU A 38 7.17 -15.48 11.76
C LEU A 38 8.29 -16.52 11.91
N SER A 39 9.56 -16.08 11.94
CA SER A 39 10.71 -16.97 12.20
C SER A 39 10.59 -17.68 13.55
N VAL A 40 10.16 -16.96 14.58
CA VAL A 40 9.90 -17.56 15.91
C VAL A 40 8.75 -18.55 15.84
N ALA A 41 7.66 -18.24 15.13
CA ALA A 41 6.51 -19.14 14.99
C ALA A 41 6.90 -20.46 14.33
N VAL A 42 7.70 -20.44 13.26
CA VAL A 42 8.20 -21.66 12.60
C VAL A 42 9.15 -22.43 13.51
N LYS A 43 10.13 -21.79 14.13
CA LYS A 43 11.11 -22.45 15.03
C LYS A 43 10.49 -23.06 16.26
N SER A 44 9.42 -22.48 16.79
CA SER A 44 8.70 -22.99 17.97
C SER A 44 7.68 -24.09 17.64
N GLY A 45 7.44 -24.40 16.37
CA GLY A 45 6.39 -25.31 15.93
C GLY A 45 4.96 -24.71 16.01
N ALA A 46 4.83 -23.40 16.26
CA ALA A 46 3.51 -22.73 16.25
C ALA A 46 2.97 -22.54 14.83
N LEU A 47 3.82 -22.63 13.82
CA LEU A 47 3.47 -22.75 12.40
C LEU A 47 4.13 -24.04 11.87
N GLU A 48 3.34 -25.11 11.81
CA GLU A 48 3.75 -26.41 11.30
C GLU A 48 3.76 -26.43 9.77
N HIS A 49 4.52 -27.33 9.18
CA HIS A 49 4.62 -27.53 7.73
C HIS A 49 5.02 -26.28 6.95
N CYS A 50 5.85 -25.43 7.54
CA CYS A 50 6.35 -24.21 6.94
C CYS A 50 7.88 -24.14 7.01
N GLU A 51 8.49 -23.87 5.86
CA GLU A 51 9.93 -23.59 5.79
C GLU A 51 10.16 -22.08 5.83
N PHE A 52 10.97 -21.65 6.79
CA PHE A 52 11.46 -20.26 6.85
C PHE A 52 12.87 -20.18 6.24
N VAL A 53 12.95 -19.62 5.03
CA VAL A 53 14.20 -19.58 4.26
C VAL A 53 14.93 -18.25 4.50
N ASN A 54 16.13 -18.31 5.06
CA ASN A 54 17.01 -17.17 5.18
C ASN A 54 17.81 -16.97 3.91
N VAL A 55 17.90 -15.73 3.44
CA VAL A 55 18.59 -15.35 2.21
C VAL A 55 19.48 -14.12 2.45
N GLU A 56 20.30 -13.78 1.49
CA GLU A 56 21.26 -12.66 1.57
C GLU A 56 20.73 -11.34 0.99
N SER A 57 19.55 -11.35 0.39
CA SER A 57 18.97 -10.14 -0.21
C SER A 57 17.46 -10.25 -0.44
N GLU A 58 16.80 -9.10 -0.62
CA GLU A 58 15.39 -9.02 -0.96
C GLU A 58 15.10 -9.66 -2.32
N PHE A 59 16.01 -9.50 -3.30
CA PHE A 59 15.88 -10.15 -4.60
C PHE A 59 15.86 -11.68 -4.47
N ALA A 60 16.77 -12.24 -3.68
CA ALA A 60 16.78 -13.67 -3.39
C ALA A 60 15.52 -14.11 -2.65
N ALA A 61 15.00 -13.30 -1.72
CA ALA A 61 13.77 -13.62 -0.98
C ALA A 61 12.57 -13.81 -1.91
N LEU A 62 12.33 -12.87 -2.82
CA LEU A 62 11.22 -13.02 -3.77
C LEU A 62 11.50 -14.11 -4.80
N SER A 63 12.74 -14.34 -5.21
CA SER A 63 13.11 -15.43 -6.11
C SER A 63 12.81 -16.81 -5.51
N VAL A 64 13.07 -16.99 -4.20
CA VAL A 64 12.69 -18.21 -3.47
C VAL A 64 11.16 -18.35 -3.41
N ALA A 65 10.44 -17.27 -3.10
CA ALA A 65 8.97 -17.29 -3.07
C ALA A 65 8.38 -17.64 -4.44
N ILE A 66 8.97 -17.16 -5.55
CA ILE A 66 8.60 -17.52 -6.92
C ILE A 66 8.80 -19.02 -7.15
N GLY A 67 9.97 -19.55 -6.81
CA GLY A 67 10.27 -20.97 -6.97
C GLY A 67 9.34 -21.87 -6.15
N ALA A 68 9.08 -21.51 -4.89
CA ALA A 68 8.16 -22.21 -4.01
C ALA A 68 6.71 -22.19 -4.53
N SER A 69 6.23 -21.02 -4.95
CA SER A 69 4.89 -20.86 -5.53
C SER A 69 4.76 -21.65 -6.85
N ALA A 70 5.78 -21.63 -7.70
CA ALA A 70 5.81 -22.43 -8.92
C ALA A 70 5.83 -23.94 -8.65
N ALA A 71 6.37 -24.37 -7.52
CA ALA A 71 6.31 -25.77 -7.06
C ALA A 71 4.99 -26.13 -6.35
N GLY A 72 4.05 -25.19 -6.25
CA GLY A 72 2.72 -25.43 -5.70
C GLY A 72 2.55 -25.06 -4.22
N ALA A 73 3.55 -24.43 -3.59
CA ALA A 73 3.48 -24.04 -2.19
C ALA A 73 2.82 -22.67 -1.99
N ARG A 74 2.01 -22.54 -0.93
CA ARG A 74 1.54 -21.22 -0.45
C ARG A 74 2.71 -20.41 0.06
N SER A 75 3.02 -19.29 -0.60
CA SER A 75 4.25 -18.53 -0.39
C SER A 75 3.99 -17.12 0.12
N TYR A 76 4.85 -16.67 1.04
CA TYR A 76 4.79 -15.34 1.62
C TYR A 76 6.16 -14.66 1.68
N THR A 77 6.17 -13.35 1.47
CA THR A 77 7.34 -12.49 1.67
C THR A 77 6.94 -11.15 2.28
N ALA A 78 7.93 -10.40 2.75
CA ALA A 78 7.73 -9.04 3.27
C ALA A 78 8.94 -8.17 2.96
N THR A 79 8.70 -6.88 2.66
CA THR A 79 9.76 -5.92 2.35
C THR A 79 9.34 -4.48 2.63
N ALA A 80 10.20 -3.52 2.29
CA ALA A 80 9.97 -2.07 2.37
C ALA A 80 10.93 -1.32 1.42
N SER A 81 10.54 -0.15 0.90
CA SER A 81 11.43 0.84 0.30
C SER A 81 12.43 0.27 -0.74
N GLN A 82 13.73 0.49 -0.50
CA GLN A 82 14.81 0.01 -1.39
C GLN A 82 14.81 -1.50 -1.56
N GLY A 83 14.34 -2.26 -0.56
CA GLY A 83 14.20 -3.72 -0.68
C GLY A 83 13.22 -4.09 -1.79
N LEU A 84 12.08 -3.38 -1.90
CA LEU A 84 11.16 -3.57 -3.01
C LEU A 84 11.79 -3.20 -4.36
N LEU A 85 12.52 -2.09 -4.41
CA LEU A 85 13.22 -1.68 -5.65
C LEU A 85 14.31 -2.67 -6.05
N TYR A 86 14.99 -3.27 -5.08
CA TYR A 86 16.02 -4.26 -5.36
C TYR A 86 15.45 -5.55 -5.97
N MET A 87 14.22 -5.91 -5.63
CA MET A 87 13.54 -7.09 -6.20
C MET A 87 12.64 -6.79 -7.41
N ILE A 88 12.72 -5.60 -8.02
CA ILE A 88 11.75 -5.15 -9.03
C ILE A 88 11.59 -6.10 -10.22
N GLU A 89 12.67 -6.71 -10.71
CA GLU A 89 12.61 -7.71 -11.78
C GLU A 89 11.77 -8.92 -11.35
N ALA A 90 12.02 -9.44 -10.16
CA ALA A 90 11.26 -10.55 -9.58
C ALA A 90 9.79 -10.18 -9.33
N VAL A 91 9.49 -8.92 -8.99
CA VAL A 91 8.11 -8.41 -8.84
C VAL A 91 7.36 -8.53 -10.17
N TYR A 92 7.94 -8.05 -11.28
CA TYR A 92 7.33 -8.20 -12.61
C TYR A 92 7.23 -9.67 -13.04
N ASN A 93 8.23 -10.49 -12.73
CA ASN A 93 8.22 -11.92 -13.04
C ASN A 93 7.10 -12.66 -12.30
N ALA A 94 6.94 -12.45 -11.01
CA ALA A 94 5.87 -13.09 -10.22
C ALA A 94 4.48 -12.84 -10.81
N ALA A 95 4.20 -11.59 -11.21
CA ALA A 95 2.95 -11.22 -11.86
C ALA A 95 2.81 -11.84 -13.25
N GLY A 96 3.87 -11.79 -14.06
CA GLY A 96 3.89 -12.34 -15.41
C GLY A 96 3.72 -13.86 -15.45
N LEU A 97 4.23 -14.55 -14.43
CA LEU A 97 4.10 -16.00 -14.26
C LEU A 97 2.75 -16.43 -13.66
N GLY A 98 1.96 -15.48 -13.14
CA GLY A 98 0.66 -15.77 -12.52
C GLY A 98 0.78 -16.55 -11.20
N LEU A 99 1.76 -16.20 -10.36
CA LEU A 99 2.04 -16.89 -9.11
C LEU A 99 1.35 -16.19 -7.94
N PRO A 100 0.52 -16.90 -7.15
CA PRO A 100 -0.26 -16.34 -6.05
C PRO A 100 0.60 -16.13 -4.78
N ILE A 101 1.53 -15.19 -4.86
CA ILE A 101 2.40 -14.81 -3.74
C ILE A 101 1.75 -13.67 -2.97
N VAL A 102 1.71 -13.74 -1.65
CA VAL A 102 1.31 -12.63 -0.79
C VAL A 102 2.54 -11.93 -0.24
N MET A 103 2.57 -10.60 -0.38
CA MET A 103 3.64 -9.75 0.12
C MET A 103 3.11 -8.70 1.08
N THR A 104 3.74 -8.55 2.24
CA THR A 104 3.58 -7.32 3.04
C THR A 104 4.56 -6.27 2.54
N LEU A 105 4.04 -5.09 2.22
CA LEU A 105 4.86 -3.90 2.02
C LEU A 105 4.65 -2.94 3.21
N ALA A 106 5.64 -2.90 4.10
CA ALA A 106 5.67 -1.93 5.18
C ALA A 106 6.19 -0.60 4.61
N ASN A 107 5.28 0.22 4.10
CA ASN A 107 5.59 1.39 3.28
C ASN A 107 6.63 2.31 3.92
N ARG A 108 7.64 2.66 3.17
CA ARG A 108 8.76 3.50 3.57
C ARG A 108 9.28 4.29 2.38
N ALA A 109 9.66 5.56 2.63
CA ALA A 109 10.23 6.45 1.63
C ALA A 109 11.44 5.83 0.90
N ILE A 110 11.57 6.14 -0.40
CA ILE A 110 12.72 5.74 -1.22
C ILE A 110 13.84 6.76 -1.05
N GLY A 111 15.08 6.31 -0.81
CA GLY A 111 16.29 7.15 -0.87
C GLY A 111 16.76 7.35 -2.30
N ALA A 112 17.60 8.34 -2.59
CA ALA A 112 18.30 9.30 -1.76
C ALA A 112 17.55 10.64 -1.72
N PRO A 113 17.67 11.37 -0.59
CA PRO A 113 18.42 11.01 0.61
C PRO A 113 17.78 9.82 1.34
N ILE A 114 18.56 9.10 2.18
CA ILE A 114 18.02 7.99 2.93
C ILE A 114 17.00 8.50 3.95
N ASN A 115 15.84 7.85 3.98
CA ASN A 115 14.78 8.11 4.93
C ASN A 115 14.16 6.76 5.32
N ILE A 116 13.95 6.51 6.61
CA ILE A 116 13.37 5.24 7.08
C ILE A 116 11.89 5.34 7.41
N TRP A 117 11.34 6.55 7.35
CA TRP A 117 9.96 6.81 7.73
C TRP A 117 8.99 6.58 6.58
N ASN A 118 7.71 6.52 6.92
CA ASN A 118 6.64 6.19 6.03
C ASN A 118 6.42 7.23 4.92
N ASP A 119 6.27 6.75 3.70
CA ASP A 119 5.44 7.29 2.62
C ASP A 119 5.09 6.17 1.65
N HIS A 120 4.38 6.45 0.56
CA HIS A 120 3.92 5.43 -0.39
C HIS A 120 4.77 5.38 -1.67
N SER A 121 5.94 6.01 -1.70
CA SER A 121 6.78 6.06 -2.91
C SER A 121 7.23 4.69 -3.39
N ASP A 122 7.44 3.74 -2.46
CA ASP A 122 7.78 2.35 -2.77
C ASP A 122 6.64 1.61 -3.49
N ALA A 123 5.42 1.66 -2.98
CA ALA A 123 4.24 1.07 -3.62
C ALA A 123 3.98 1.67 -5.00
N MET A 124 4.14 3.01 -5.11
CA MET A 124 3.95 3.73 -6.37
C MET A 124 4.99 3.35 -7.43
N ALA A 125 6.22 3.03 -7.03
CA ALA A 125 7.27 2.62 -7.96
C ALA A 125 6.95 1.31 -8.70
N VAL A 126 6.11 0.46 -8.14
CA VAL A 126 5.72 -0.84 -8.70
C VAL A 126 4.23 -0.95 -9.05
N ARG A 127 3.50 0.18 -9.08
CA ARG A 127 2.06 0.20 -9.35
C ARG A 127 1.66 -0.44 -10.68
N ASP A 128 2.57 -0.49 -11.64
CA ASP A 128 2.34 -1.02 -13.00
C ASP A 128 2.90 -2.45 -13.18
N ALA A 129 3.35 -3.10 -12.11
CA ALA A 129 3.98 -4.42 -12.17
C ALA A 129 2.98 -5.59 -12.33
N GLY A 130 1.66 -5.33 -12.21
CA GLY A 130 0.63 -6.36 -12.35
C GLY A 130 0.25 -7.07 -11.03
N TRP A 131 0.72 -6.57 -9.90
CA TRP A 131 0.25 -7.00 -8.58
C TRP A 131 -1.07 -6.34 -8.20
N ILE A 132 -1.93 -7.08 -7.51
CA ILE A 132 -3.03 -6.44 -6.78
C ILE A 132 -2.43 -5.69 -5.59
N GLN A 133 -2.80 -4.42 -5.40
CA GLN A 133 -2.31 -3.60 -4.30
C GLN A 133 -3.46 -3.16 -3.41
N LEU A 134 -3.45 -3.61 -2.16
CA LEU A 134 -4.42 -3.29 -1.12
C LEU A 134 -3.75 -2.43 -0.05
N PHE A 135 -4.46 -1.43 0.50
CA PHE A 135 -3.96 -0.51 1.52
C PHE A 135 -4.77 -0.62 2.80
N ALA A 136 -4.09 -0.88 3.91
CA ALA A 136 -4.69 -0.92 5.25
C ALA A 136 -4.80 0.48 5.85
N GLU A 137 -5.97 0.82 6.42
CA GLU A 137 -6.20 2.07 7.15
C GLU A 137 -5.84 1.94 8.65
N THR A 138 -5.97 0.71 9.20
CA THR A 138 -5.77 0.36 10.62
C THR A 138 -5.03 -0.96 10.76
N ASN A 139 -4.59 -1.30 11.98
CA ASN A 139 -3.99 -2.61 12.26
C ASN A 139 -5.00 -3.76 12.15
N GLN A 140 -6.30 -3.49 12.38
CA GLN A 140 -7.35 -4.46 12.09
C GLN A 140 -7.41 -4.77 10.59
N ASP A 141 -7.45 -3.73 9.75
CA ASP A 141 -7.44 -3.91 8.30
C ASP A 141 -6.17 -4.64 7.85
N ALA A 142 -5.00 -4.29 8.40
CA ALA A 142 -3.74 -4.96 8.05
C ALA A 142 -3.80 -6.46 8.33
N ALA A 143 -4.30 -6.87 9.50
CA ALA A 143 -4.44 -8.29 9.84
C ALA A 143 -5.45 -9.00 8.92
N ASP A 144 -6.62 -8.42 8.72
CA ASP A 144 -7.70 -9.01 7.92
C ASP A 144 -7.31 -9.10 6.43
N LEU A 145 -6.69 -8.05 5.89
CA LEU A 145 -6.24 -8.01 4.50
C LEU A 145 -5.18 -9.08 4.19
N HIS A 146 -4.38 -9.53 5.15
CA HIS A 146 -3.43 -10.61 4.90
C HIS A 146 -4.14 -11.95 4.70
N ILE A 147 -5.15 -12.28 5.52
CA ILE A 147 -5.97 -13.48 5.33
C ILE A 147 -6.73 -13.40 4.00
N TYR A 148 -7.32 -12.24 3.73
CA TYR A 148 -8.03 -11.94 2.50
C TYR A 148 -7.12 -12.07 1.26
N ALA A 149 -5.89 -11.56 1.33
CA ALA A 149 -4.92 -11.56 0.23
C ALA A 149 -4.55 -12.97 -0.23
N PHE A 150 -4.40 -13.92 0.68
CA PHE A 150 -4.17 -15.33 0.30
C PHE A 150 -5.36 -15.89 -0.50
N ARG A 151 -6.58 -15.65 -0.05
CA ARG A 151 -7.79 -16.10 -0.75
C ARG A 151 -7.88 -15.49 -2.15
N LEU A 152 -7.64 -14.19 -2.27
CA LEU A 152 -7.70 -13.45 -3.54
C LEU A 152 -6.60 -13.90 -4.50
N ALA A 153 -5.35 -14.00 -4.01
CA ALA A 153 -4.22 -14.42 -4.81
C ALA A 153 -4.42 -15.83 -5.40
N GLU A 154 -4.84 -16.77 -4.57
CA GLU A 154 -5.02 -18.17 -4.94
C GLU A 154 -6.20 -18.35 -5.91
N GLN A 155 -7.30 -17.62 -5.72
CA GLN A 155 -8.45 -17.68 -6.61
C GLN A 155 -8.12 -17.19 -8.02
N LEU A 156 -7.30 -16.15 -8.15
CA LEU A 156 -6.99 -15.49 -9.42
C LEU A 156 -5.68 -15.97 -10.04
N SER A 157 -4.81 -16.64 -9.30
CA SER A 157 -3.41 -16.88 -9.67
C SER A 157 -2.69 -15.56 -10.03
N VAL A 158 -2.81 -14.57 -9.14
CA VAL A 158 -2.20 -13.24 -9.25
C VAL A 158 -1.57 -12.88 -7.91
N PRO A 159 -0.34 -12.33 -7.88
CA PRO A 159 0.26 -11.93 -6.62
C PRO A 159 -0.44 -10.71 -6.01
N VAL A 160 -0.50 -10.67 -4.68
CA VAL A 160 -1.17 -9.60 -3.91
C VAL A 160 -0.20 -8.95 -2.95
N MET A 161 -0.17 -7.63 -2.96
CA MET A 161 0.61 -6.80 -2.05
C MET A 161 -0.31 -6.12 -1.06
N VAL A 162 -0.11 -6.36 0.23
CA VAL A 162 -0.78 -5.66 1.31
C VAL A 162 0.14 -4.55 1.81
N ASN A 163 -0.27 -3.31 1.58
CA ASN A 163 0.42 -2.11 1.99
C ASN A 163 -0.01 -1.70 3.39
N MET A 164 0.94 -1.46 4.27
CA MET A 164 0.70 -0.90 5.60
C MET A 164 1.73 0.19 5.91
N ASP A 165 1.27 1.28 6.47
CA ASP A 165 2.11 2.43 6.76
C ASP A 165 3.21 2.10 7.77
N GLY A 166 4.47 2.14 7.32
CA GLY A 166 5.64 1.84 8.13
C GLY A 166 5.75 2.76 9.35
N PHE A 167 6.16 2.24 10.49
CA PHE A 167 6.17 2.84 11.81
C PHE A 167 4.79 3.26 12.34
N ILE A 168 3.93 3.85 11.53
CA ILE A 168 2.60 4.31 11.96
C ILE A 168 1.71 3.12 12.29
N LEU A 169 1.55 2.16 11.38
CA LEU A 169 0.79 0.93 11.63
C LEU A 169 1.67 -0.19 12.16
N THR A 170 2.87 -0.39 11.61
CA THR A 170 3.72 -1.52 11.99
C THR A 170 4.09 -1.52 13.47
N HIS A 171 4.31 -0.36 14.10
CA HIS A 171 4.77 -0.22 15.50
C HIS A 171 3.70 0.33 16.44
N ALA A 172 2.55 0.79 15.94
CA ALA A 172 1.47 1.18 16.81
C ALA A 172 0.81 -0.05 17.46
N THR A 173 0.48 0.09 18.74
CA THR A 173 -0.35 -0.88 19.46
C THR A 173 -1.81 -0.45 19.35
N GLU A 174 -2.62 -1.26 18.71
CA GLU A 174 -4.04 -1.04 18.55
C GLU A 174 -4.85 -2.22 19.09
N ARG A 175 -6.13 -2.00 19.22
CA ARG A 175 -7.09 -3.04 19.59
C ARG A 175 -7.50 -3.80 18.32
N VAL A 176 -7.09 -5.06 18.22
CA VAL A 176 -7.33 -5.92 17.05
C VAL A 176 -8.10 -7.16 17.47
N ASP A 177 -9.14 -7.50 16.72
CA ASP A 177 -9.89 -8.74 16.88
C ASP A 177 -9.35 -9.80 15.90
N LEU A 178 -8.44 -10.63 16.39
CA LEU A 178 -7.85 -11.71 15.62
C LEU A 178 -8.79 -12.91 15.57
N PRO A 179 -8.99 -13.51 14.37
CA PRO A 179 -9.84 -14.69 14.21
C PRO A 179 -9.22 -15.94 14.85
N THR A 180 -10.03 -16.99 15.01
CA THR A 180 -9.53 -18.30 15.37
C THR A 180 -9.02 -19.04 14.13
N GLN A 181 -8.24 -20.13 14.34
CA GLN A 181 -7.77 -20.95 13.22
C GLN A 181 -8.94 -21.58 12.45
N GLU A 182 -9.99 -22.02 13.15
CA GLU A 182 -11.18 -22.62 12.53
C GLU A 182 -11.91 -21.63 11.61
N GLN A 183 -11.98 -20.37 12.01
CA GLN A 183 -12.58 -19.33 11.16
C GLN A 183 -11.74 -19.09 9.91
N VAL A 184 -10.42 -19.05 10.04
CA VAL A 184 -9.53 -18.87 8.88
C VAL A 184 -9.58 -20.09 7.96
N ASP A 185 -9.57 -21.31 8.51
CA ASP A 185 -9.68 -22.55 7.73
C ASP A 185 -11.02 -22.65 6.97
N ALA A 186 -12.11 -22.11 7.52
CA ALA A 186 -13.40 -22.05 6.86
C ALA A 186 -13.41 -21.08 5.67
N PHE A 187 -12.68 -19.96 5.76
CA PHE A 187 -12.58 -18.95 4.70
C PHE A 187 -11.49 -19.27 3.67
N LEU A 188 -10.34 -19.76 4.12
CA LEU A 188 -9.17 -20.06 3.32
C LEU A 188 -8.89 -21.56 3.31
N PRO A 189 -9.42 -22.32 2.33
CA PRO A 189 -9.21 -23.78 2.26
C PRO A 189 -7.73 -24.11 1.99
N PRO A 190 -7.33 -25.38 2.11
CA PRO A 190 -6.01 -25.83 1.69
C PRO A 190 -5.73 -25.40 0.25
N TYR A 191 -4.52 -24.91 0.01
CA TYR A 191 -4.14 -24.42 -1.32
C TYR A 191 -4.08 -25.56 -2.32
N ALA A 192 -4.72 -25.38 -3.46
CA ALA A 192 -4.72 -26.31 -4.58
C ALA A 192 -4.37 -25.54 -5.87
N PRO A 193 -3.08 -25.48 -6.26
CA PRO A 193 -2.63 -24.71 -7.40
C PRO A 193 -3.24 -25.24 -8.70
N ARG A 194 -3.64 -24.32 -9.60
CA ARG A 194 -4.14 -24.68 -10.93
C ARG A 194 -3.04 -25.23 -11.83
N THR A 195 -1.84 -24.72 -11.67
CA THR A 195 -0.65 -25.10 -12.43
C THR A 195 0.55 -25.03 -11.50
N TYR A 196 1.36 -26.07 -11.49
CA TYR A 196 2.61 -26.12 -10.73
C TYR A 196 3.60 -27.04 -11.43
N LEU A 197 4.86 -26.95 -11.07
CA LEU A 197 5.93 -27.79 -11.61
C LEU A 197 5.83 -29.20 -10.99
N ASP A 198 5.25 -30.14 -11.72
CA ASP A 198 5.17 -31.54 -11.33
C ASP A 198 6.14 -32.38 -12.20
N PRO A 199 7.12 -33.06 -11.60
CA PRO A 199 8.01 -33.95 -12.36
C PRO A 199 7.27 -35.12 -13.04
N ALA A 200 6.10 -35.53 -12.53
CA ALA A 200 5.31 -36.62 -13.10
C ALA A 200 4.46 -36.15 -14.30
N ASP A 201 4.06 -34.89 -14.31
CA ASP A 201 3.33 -34.26 -15.43
C ASP A 201 3.96 -32.89 -15.74
N PRO A 202 5.12 -32.88 -16.44
CA PRO A 202 5.94 -31.68 -16.58
C PRO A 202 5.28 -30.61 -17.42
N VAL A 203 5.23 -29.39 -16.88
CA VAL A 203 4.75 -28.18 -17.53
C VAL A 203 5.83 -27.10 -17.55
N SER A 204 5.75 -26.16 -18.48
CA SER A 204 6.59 -24.97 -18.48
C SER A 204 5.82 -23.79 -17.88
N ILE A 205 6.40 -23.14 -16.86
CA ILE A 205 5.92 -21.87 -16.33
C ILE A 205 6.90 -20.78 -16.76
N GLY A 206 6.43 -19.76 -17.50
CA GLY A 206 7.29 -18.66 -17.97
C GLY A 206 8.09 -18.97 -19.23
N ALA A 207 7.49 -19.62 -20.22
CA ALA A 207 8.10 -19.80 -21.53
C ALA A 207 8.38 -18.46 -22.22
N MET A 208 9.45 -18.42 -23.03
CA MET A 208 9.72 -17.28 -23.91
C MET A 208 8.60 -17.14 -24.95
N VAL A 209 8.10 -15.92 -25.11
CA VAL A 209 7.04 -15.57 -26.07
C VAL A 209 7.61 -14.58 -27.08
N GLY A 210 7.44 -14.88 -28.38
CA GLY A 210 7.85 -14.01 -29.47
C GLY A 210 6.85 -12.86 -29.73
N PRO A 211 7.20 -11.96 -30.68
CA PRO A 211 6.36 -10.80 -31.00
C PRO A 211 4.98 -11.19 -31.52
N GLU A 212 4.80 -12.38 -32.03
CA GLU A 212 3.56 -12.91 -32.60
C GLU A 212 2.47 -13.17 -31.55
N ALA A 213 2.81 -13.29 -30.26
CA ALA A 213 1.85 -13.62 -29.20
C ALA A 213 2.03 -12.78 -27.92
N PHE A 214 3.01 -11.89 -27.84
CA PHE A 214 3.26 -11.10 -26.61
C PHE A 214 2.13 -10.13 -26.29
N THR A 215 1.48 -9.56 -27.29
CA THR A 215 0.31 -8.68 -27.11
C THR A 215 -0.82 -9.42 -26.42
N GLU A 216 -1.12 -10.65 -26.86
CA GLU A 216 -2.16 -11.50 -26.30
C GLU A 216 -1.88 -11.87 -24.85
N VAL A 217 -0.62 -12.19 -24.51
CA VAL A 217 -0.20 -12.44 -23.13
C VAL A 217 -0.46 -11.23 -22.24
N ARG A 218 -0.12 -10.01 -22.70
CA ARG A 218 -0.37 -8.77 -21.96
C ARG A 218 -1.86 -8.46 -21.83
N TYR A 219 -2.64 -8.73 -22.87
CA TYR A 219 -4.09 -8.59 -22.83
C TYR A 219 -4.75 -9.54 -21.83
N LEU A 220 -4.34 -10.81 -21.80
CA LEU A 220 -4.83 -11.78 -20.82
C LEU A 220 -4.49 -11.38 -19.38
N ALA A 221 -3.29 -10.83 -19.14
CA ALA A 221 -2.94 -10.28 -17.85
C ALA A 221 -3.85 -9.10 -17.45
N SER A 222 -4.21 -8.24 -18.42
CA SER A 222 -5.15 -7.14 -18.18
C SER A 222 -6.57 -7.65 -17.86
N LEU A 223 -7.05 -8.69 -18.54
CA LEU A 223 -8.35 -9.31 -18.23
C LEU A 223 -8.40 -9.86 -16.81
N ARG A 224 -7.33 -10.51 -16.34
CA ARG A 224 -7.25 -11.00 -14.94
C ARG A 224 -7.34 -9.87 -13.92
N GLN A 225 -6.76 -8.72 -14.21
CA GLN A 225 -6.89 -7.53 -13.35
C GLN A 225 -8.34 -7.00 -13.35
N GLN A 226 -9.06 -7.09 -14.46
CA GLN A 226 -10.49 -6.74 -14.49
C GLN A 226 -11.34 -7.76 -13.72
N GLU A 227 -11.07 -9.05 -13.86
CA GLU A 227 -11.72 -10.11 -13.06
C GLU A 227 -11.50 -9.91 -11.56
N ALA A 228 -10.33 -9.39 -11.17
CA ALA A 228 -10.02 -9.11 -9.78
C ALA A 228 -10.98 -8.11 -9.12
N LEU A 229 -11.53 -7.14 -9.85
CA LEU A 229 -12.52 -6.21 -9.30
C LEU A 229 -13.78 -6.94 -8.83
N SER A 230 -14.31 -7.85 -9.63
CA SER A 230 -15.48 -8.65 -9.24
C SER A 230 -15.15 -9.64 -8.13
N ALA A 231 -13.95 -10.24 -8.17
CA ALA A 231 -13.51 -11.18 -7.14
C ALA A 231 -13.34 -10.47 -5.78
N ILE A 232 -12.85 -9.23 -5.75
CA ILE A 232 -12.71 -8.42 -4.54
C ILE A 232 -14.06 -8.23 -3.85
N GLU A 233 -15.12 -7.87 -4.60
CA GLU A 233 -16.45 -7.70 -4.02
C GLU A 233 -17.01 -9.02 -3.49
N GLN A 234 -16.89 -10.10 -4.24
CA GLN A 234 -17.35 -11.42 -3.84
C GLN A 234 -16.63 -11.93 -2.58
N ILE A 235 -15.30 -11.86 -2.54
CA ILE A 235 -14.50 -12.33 -1.40
C ILE A 235 -14.75 -11.46 -0.17
N ASP A 236 -15.02 -10.16 -0.34
CA ASP A 236 -15.37 -9.27 0.76
C ASP A 236 -16.73 -9.65 1.41
N GLU A 237 -17.67 -10.15 0.62
CA GLU A 237 -18.92 -10.74 1.14
C GLU A 237 -18.66 -12.05 1.87
N GLU A 238 -17.93 -12.99 1.27
CA GLU A 238 -17.54 -14.24 1.90
C GLU A 238 -16.78 -14.01 3.23
N PHE A 239 -15.88 -13.03 3.26
CA PHE A 239 -15.17 -12.63 4.48
C PHE A 239 -16.14 -12.11 5.54
N SER A 240 -17.09 -11.27 5.15
CA SER A 240 -18.10 -10.72 6.05
C SER A 240 -18.99 -11.79 6.67
N GLU A 241 -19.32 -12.84 5.92
CA GLU A 241 -20.11 -13.97 6.44
C GLU A 241 -19.39 -14.74 7.54
N VAL A 242 -18.05 -14.91 7.42
CA VAL A 242 -17.24 -15.66 8.39
C VAL A 242 -16.81 -14.81 9.58
N PHE A 243 -16.40 -13.56 9.34
CA PHE A 243 -15.74 -12.71 10.35
C PHE A 243 -16.61 -11.54 10.85
N GLY A 244 -17.79 -11.32 10.25
CA GLY A 244 -18.73 -10.26 10.64
C GLY A 244 -18.28 -8.84 10.31
N ARG A 245 -17.29 -8.67 9.42
CA ARG A 245 -16.75 -7.38 8.97
C ARG A 245 -16.19 -7.45 7.56
N ARG A 246 -16.09 -6.30 6.89
CA ARG A 246 -15.56 -6.19 5.52
C ARG A 246 -14.19 -5.50 5.55
N PRO A 247 -13.08 -6.21 5.27
CA PRO A 247 -11.75 -5.63 5.38
C PRO A 247 -11.33 -4.85 4.14
N CYS A 248 -11.89 -5.17 2.98
CA CYS A 248 -11.43 -4.66 1.70
C CYS A 248 -12.47 -3.75 1.04
N GLY A 249 -13.16 -4.25 0.05
CA GLY A 249 -13.88 -3.41 -0.89
C GLY A 249 -12.94 -2.52 -1.70
N PHE A 250 -13.50 -1.56 -2.45
CA PHE A 250 -12.67 -0.63 -3.21
C PHE A 250 -12.22 0.57 -2.37
N PHE A 251 -13.10 1.05 -1.49
CA PHE A 251 -12.87 2.20 -0.64
C PHE A 251 -13.81 2.21 0.57
N SER A 252 -13.43 2.95 1.60
CA SER A 252 -14.30 3.33 2.70
C SER A 252 -14.86 4.74 2.47
N SER A 253 -16.14 4.95 2.77
CA SER A 253 -16.82 6.23 2.61
C SER A 253 -17.18 6.83 3.97
N TYR A 254 -17.01 8.15 4.13
CA TYR A 254 -17.36 8.86 5.33
C TYR A 254 -18.03 10.19 5.01
N ARG A 255 -19.29 10.37 5.45
CA ARG A 255 -20.11 11.59 5.25
C ARG A 255 -20.15 12.08 3.79
N MET A 256 -20.39 11.14 2.86
CA MET A 256 -20.37 11.42 1.41
C MET A 256 -21.71 11.94 0.85
N GLU A 257 -22.83 11.78 1.56
CA GLU A 257 -24.19 11.90 1.03
C GLU A 257 -24.52 13.27 0.43
N ASP A 258 -23.94 14.34 0.98
CA ASP A 258 -24.15 15.74 0.54
C ASP A 258 -22.83 16.47 0.28
N ALA A 259 -21.72 15.72 0.13
CA ALA A 259 -20.40 16.30 0.03
C ALA A 259 -20.18 17.03 -1.30
N GLU A 260 -19.88 18.32 -1.24
CA GLU A 260 -19.40 19.12 -2.40
C GLU A 260 -17.88 19.03 -2.56
N ILE A 261 -17.18 18.74 -1.46
CA ILE A 261 -15.73 18.52 -1.42
C ILE A 261 -15.50 17.11 -0.90
N VAL A 262 -14.63 16.35 -1.57
CA VAL A 262 -14.26 15.01 -1.10
C VAL A 262 -12.75 14.96 -0.87
N ALA A 263 -12.35 14.63 0.36
CA ALA A 263 -10.97 14.34 0.71
C ALA A 263 -10.69 12.86 0.45
N VAL A 264 -9.67 12.55 -0.34
CA VAL A 264 -9.28 11.18 -0.70
C VAL A 264 -7.88 10.89 -0.20
N ALA A 265 -7.68 9.74 0.43
CA ALA A 265 -6.35 9.27 0.83
C ALA A 265 -6.28 7.73 0.79
N MET A 266 -5.08 7.20 0.99
CA MET A 266 -4.80 5.78 1.26
C MET A 266 -4.10 5.64 2.61
N GLY A 267 -4.21 4.45 3.22
CA GLY A 267 -3.50 4.11 4.45
C GLY A 267 -4.01 4.84 5.68
N SER A 268 -3.16 4.97 6.69
CA SER A 268 -3.51 5.52 8.00
C SER A 268 -3.98 6.98 8.00
N ALA A 269 -3.64 7.74 6.95
CA ALA A 269 -4.07 9.13 6.82
C ALA A 269 -5.60 9.30 6.75
N VAL A 270 -6.34 8.24 6.35
CA VAL A 270 -7.80 8.26 6.25
C VAL A 270 -8.46 8.57 7.59
N GLY A 271 -7.92 8.07 8.71
CA GLY A 271 -8.40 8.40 10.05
C GLY A 271 -8.32 9.91 10.33
N THR A 272 -7.19 10.53 10.03
CA THR A 272 -7.00 11.98 10.18
C THR A 272 -7.94 12.79 9.28
N LEU A 273 -8.22 12.29 8.06
CA LEU A 273 -9.18 12.92 7.16
C LEU A 273 -10.59 12.92 7.77
N ARG A 274 -11.03 11.80 8.37
CA ARG A 274 -12.35 11.70 9.01
C ARG A 274 -12.50 12.71 10.15
N ASP A 275 -11.47 12.84 11.00
CA ASP A 275 -11.49 13.83 12.08
C ASP A 275 -11.56 15.27 11.55
N ALA A 276 -10.78 15.59 10.50
CA ALA A 276 -10.81 16.90 9.88
C ALA A 276 -12.16 17.18 9.16
N VAL A 277 -12.78 16.16 8.57
CA VAL A 277 -14.13 16.26 7.98
C VAL A 277 -15.15 16.65 9.04
N ASP A 278 -15.10 16.05 10.24
CA ASP A 278 -16.01 16.39 11.33
C ASP A 278 -15.87 17.85 11.75
N ASP A 279 -14.61 18.33 11.93
CA ASP A 279 -14.35 19.74 12.27
C ASP A 279 -14.88 20.72 11.21
N MET A 280 -14.69 20.38 9.96
CA MET A 280 -15.10 21.26 8.85
C MET A 280 -16.63 21.25 8.68
N ARG A 281 -17.27 20.14 8.94
CA ARG A 281 -18.74 20.04 8.95
C ARG A 281 -19.38 20.85 10.09
N GLU A 282 -18.76 20.88 11.26
CA GLU A 282 -19.18 21.75 12.36
C GLU A 282 -19.12 23.24 11.97
N GLN A 283 -18.25 23.59 11.04
CA GLN A 283 -18.12 24.94 10.47
C GLN A 283 -19.03 25.16 9.24
N GLY A 284 -19.90 24.20 8.90
CA GLY A 284 -20.86 24.30 7.80
C GLY A 284 -20.30 23.96 6.41
N VAL A 285 -19.10 23.40 6.31
CA VAL A 285 -18.52 22.97 5.03
C VAL A 285 -19.04 21.58 4.66
N ARG A 286 -19.64 21.42 3.48
CA ARG A 286 -20.12 20.12 2.96
C ARG A 286 -18.95 19.32 2.40
N VAL A 287 -18.26 18.59 3.27
CA VAL A 287 -17.12 17.77 2.95
C VAL A 287 -17.32 16.33 3.40
N GLY A 288 -16.82 15.37 2.61
CA GLY A 288 -16.74 13.96 2.94
C GLY A 288 -15.33 13.42 2.76
N ALA A 289 -15.09 12.18 3.20
CA ALA A 289 -13.83 11.50 2.98
C ALA A 289 -14.04 10.14 2.29
N LEU A 290 -13.07 9.77 1.44
CA LEU A 290 -12.98 8.49 0.77
C LEU A 290 -11.58 7.90 1.02
N GLY A 291 -11.52 6.76 1.70
CA GLY A 291 -10.30 6.00 1.92
C GLY A 291 -10.16 4.92 0.86
N LEU A 292 -9.22 5.06 -0.08
CA LEU A 292 -9.01 4.06 -1.12
C LEU A 292 -8.27 2.86 -0.55
N ARG A 293 -8.89 1.67 -0.62
CA ARG A 293 -8.35 0.41 -0.12
C ARG A 293 -7.77 -0.47 -1.23
N THR A 294 -8.43 -0.51 -2.39
CA THR A 294 -7.91 -1.18 -3.59
C THR A 294 -7.32 -0.16 -4.54
N PHE A 295 -5.98 -0.13 -4.64
CA PHE A 295 -5.29 0.79 -5.55
C PHE A 295 -5.01 0.17 -6.92
N ARG A 296 -4.69 -1.13 -6.96
CA ARG A 296 -4.57 -1.92 -8.18
C ARG A 296 -5.28 -3.27 -8.02
N PRO A 297 -6.10 -3.64 -9.01
CA PRO A 297 -6.55 -2.85 -10.15
C PRO A 297 -7.30 -1.59 -9.71
N PHE A 298 -7.20 -0.52 -10.49
CA PHE A 298 -7.85 0.74 -10.13
C PHE A 298 -9.37 0.65 -10.38
N PRO A 299 -10.22 0.83 -9.36
CA PRO A 299 -11.67 0.65 -9.47
C PRO A 299 -12.35 1.88 -10.10
N ALA A 300 -12.02 2.18 -11.35
CA ALA A 300 -12.35 3.43 -12.03
C ALA A 300 -13.86 3.75 -12.02
N ASP A 301 -14.72 2.77 -12.31
CA ASP A 301 -16.18 3.01 -12.39
C ASP A 301 -16.77 3.28 -11.00
N ALA A 302 -16.30 2.58 -9.97
CA ALA A 302 -16.74 2.80 -8.59
C ALA A 302 -16.29 4.18 -8.08
N ILE A 303 -15.03 4.57 -8.34
CA ILE A 303 -14.50 5.90 -7.99
C ILE A 303 -15.27 7.00 -8.72
N ARG A 304 -15.51 6.85 -10.01
CA ARG A 304 -16.30 7.82 -10.80
C ARG A 304 -17.70 7.99 -10.20
N SER A 305 -18.36 6.89 -9.87
CA SER A 305 -19.69 6.92 -9.26
C SER A 305 -19.66 7.63 -7.90
N ALA A 306 -18.71 7.31 -7.04
CA ALA A 306 -18.59 7.89 -5.71
C ALA A 306 -18.28 9.40 -5.72
N LEU A 307 -17.55 9.87 -6.73
CA LEU A 307 -17.12 11.28 -6.81
C LEU A 307 -17.98 12.15 -7.73
N SER A 308 -18.93 11.58 -8.49
CA SER A 308 -19.70 12.29 -9.53
C SER A 308 -20.55 13.46 -9.02
N GLY A 309 -20.93 13.46 -7.73
CA GLY A 309 -21.72 14.54 -7.10
C GLY A 309 -20.89 15.66 -6.49
N SER A 310 -19.58 15.52 -6.46
CA SER A 310 -18.69 16.50 -5.84
C SER A 310 -18.25 17.58 -6.83
N ARG A 311 -17.90 18.76 -6.32
CA ARG A 311 -17.33 19.86 -7.09
C ARG A 311 -15.80 19.83 -7.08
N ARG A 312 -15.20 19.38 -5.97
CA ARG A 312 -13.75 19.30 -5.77
C ARG A 312 -13.38 17.99 -5.11
N VAL A 313 -12.29 17.43 -5.56
CA VAL A 313 -11.66 16.24 -4.96
C VAL A 313 -10.24 16.63 -4.54
N LEU A 314 -9.94 16.52 -3.25
CA LEU A 314 -8.64 16.78 -2.66
C LEU A 314 -7.97 15.42 -2.40
N VAL A 315 -6.96 15.09 -3.17
CA VAL A 315 -6.22 13.84 -3.03
C VAL A 315 -4.99 14.08 -2.17
N PHE A 316 -5.05 13.59 -0.92
CA PHE A 316 -3.94 13.67 0.02
C PHE A 316 -2.94 12.57 -0.28
N GLU A 317 -1.89 12.94 -1.01
CA GLU A 317 -0.89 12.01 -1.53
C GLU A 317 0.32 11.90 -0.62
N ARG A 318 0.67 10.67 -0.26
CA ARG A 318 1.91 10.34 0.46
C ARG A 318 3.00 9.84 -0.48
N ALA A 319 2.95 10.26 -1.73
CA ALA A 319 3.97 10.04 -2.75
C ALA A 319 3.95 11.20 -3.74
N HIS A 320 5.10 11.49 -4.32
CA HIS A 320 5.23 12.50 -5.37
C HIS A 320 6.30 12.07 -6.36
N SER A 321 5.97 12.07 -7.64
CA SER A 321 6.89 11.73 -8.70
C SER A 321 7.53 12.99 -9.28
N PRO A 322 8.83 13.25 -9.06
CA PRO A 322 9.50 14.37 -9.67
C PRO A 322 9.33 14.39 -11.20
N GLY A 323 8.85 15.52 -11.73
CA GLY A 323 8.58 15.68 -13.16
C GLY A 323 7.22 15.19 -13.66
N PHE A 324 6.38 14.61 -12.76
CA PHE A 324 5.01 14.20 -13.09
C PHE A 324 3.97 14.75 -12.10
N GLY A 325 4.26 14.72 -10.80
CA GLY A 325 3.32 15.14 -9.75
C GLY A 325 2.73 13.94 -8.98
N GLY A 326 1.51 14.12 -8.46
CA GLY A 326 0.80 13.10 -7.71
C GLY A 326 0.27 11.97 -8.58
N GLN A 327 0.52 10.73 -8.19
CA GLN A 327 0.12 9.56 -8.98
C GLN A 327 -1.36 9.20 -8.77
N LEU A 328 -1.85 9.23 -7.54
CA LEU A 328 -3.25 8.91 -7.24
C LEU A 328 -4.19 9.98 -7.80
N SER A 329 -3.83 11.27 -7.68
CA SER A 329 -4.62 12.37 -8.25
C SER A 329 -4.70 12.26 -9.78
N ALA A 330 -3.62 11.82 -10.44
CA ALA A 330 -3.61 11.60 -11.87
C ALA A 330 -4.54 10.44 -12.29
N ASP A 331 -4.52 9.32 -11.55
CA ASP A 331 -5.42 8.18 -11.80
C ASP A 331 -6.90 8.57 -11.61
N ILE A 332 -7.20 9.34 -10.56
CA ILE A 332 -8.55 9.86 -10.29
C ILE A 332 -8.97 10.84 -11.40
N ALA A 333 -8.12 11.79 -11.76
CA ALA A 333 -8.42 12.77 -12.81
C ALA A 333 -8.68 12.09 -14.17
N ALA A 334 -7.87 11.09 -14.54
CA ALA A 334 -8.08 10.30 -15.75
C ALA A 334 -9.41 9.53 -15.73
N THR A 335 -9.87 9.13 -14.55
CA THR A 335 -11.13 8.41 -14.35
C THR A 335 -12.34 9.31 -14.52
N MET A 336 -12.27 10.58 -14.12
CA MET A 336 -13.43 11.49 -14.09
C MET A 336 -13.93 11.91 -15.49
N ARG A 337 -13.10 11.94 -16.51
CA ARG A 337 -13.45 12.19 -17.93
C ARG A 337 -14.21 13.51 -18.23
N SER A 338 -14.47 14.34 -17.24
CA SER A 338 -15.19 15.61 -17.35
C SER A 338 -14.43 16.72 -16.63
N ALA A 339 -14.85 17.97 -16.85
CA ALA A 339 -14.25 19.13 -16.19
C ALA A 339 -14.58 19.17 -14.68
N GLU A 340 -15.60 18.46 -14.24
CA GLU A 340 -16.01 18.37 -12.83
C GLU A 340 -16.05 16.89 -12.38
N PRO A 341 -15.60 16.62 -11.13
CA PRO A 341 -15.00 17.56 -10.17
C PRO A 341 -13.60 18.02 -10.57
N THR A 342 -13.19 19.19 -10.05
CA THR A 342 -11.78 19.59 -10.12
C THR A 342 -10.98 18.74 -9.15
N VAL A 343 -9.94 18.07 -9.63
CA VAL A 343 -9.05 17.22 -8.82
C VAL A 343 -7.82 18.02 -8.43
N HIS A 344 -7.57 18.11 -7.13
CA HIS A 344 -6.40 18.77 -6.53
C HIS A 344 -5.46 17.71 -5.95
N SER A 345 -4.19 17.78 -6.29
CA SER A 345 -3.12 17.02 -5.64
C SER A 345 -2.64 17.77 -4.39
N VAL A 346 -2.80 17.15 -3.24
CA VAL A 346 -2.37 17.69 -1.94
C VAL A 346 -1.28 16.78 -1.39
N VAL A 347 -0.03 17.12 -1.73
CA VAL A 347 1.13 16.32 -1.33
C VAL A 347 1.37 16.53 0.16
N SER A 348 1.36 15.44 0.93
CA SER A 348 1.46 15.47 2.39
C SER A 348 2.13 14.21 2.93
N GLY A 349 2.78 14.29 4.08
CA GLY A 349 3.30 13.11 4.79
C GLY A 349 4.50 12.45 4.14
N LEU A 350 5.19 13.08 3.18
CA LEU A 350 6.39 12.54 2.56
C LEU A 350 7.48 12.29 3.61
N GLY A 351 8.13 11.12 3.52
CA GLY A 351 9.21 10.73 4.41
C GLY A 351 8.81 10.75 5.90
N GLY A 352 7.54 10.50 6.22
CA GLY A 352 7.02 10.43 7.59
C GLY A 352 6.66 11.77 8.21
N ARG A 353 6.62 12.87 7.46
CA ARG A 353 6.10 14.14 7.97
C ARG A 353 4.68 13.94 8.49
N PRO A 354 4.32 14.39 9.69
CA PRO A 354 2.97 14.21 10.22
C PRO A 354 1.90 14.85 9.34
N VAL A 355 0.87 14.09 8.98
CA VAL A 355 -0.35 14.63 8.38
C VAL A 355 -1.30 14.97 9.52
N THR A 356 -1.41 16.26 9.85
CA THR A 356 -2.18 16.68 11.01
C THR A 356 -3.63 17.03 10.64
N ARG A 357 -4.55 16.84 11.58
CA ARG A 357 -5.96 17.27 11.46
C ARG A 357 -6.05 18.75 11.07
N LEU A 358 -5.20 19.59 11.63
CA LEU A 358 -5.18 21.02 11.36
C LEU A 358 -4.75 21.33 9.92
N SER A 359 -3.68 20.68 9.43
CA SER A 359 -3.20 20.86 8.05
C SER A 359 -4.25 20.41 7.03
N VAL A 360 -4.91 19.27 7.29
CA VAL A 360 -6.00 18.76 6.44
C VAL A 360 -7.19 19.73 6.44
N ALA A 361 -7.63 20.19 7.62
CA ALA A 361 -8.72 21.18 7.74
C ALA A 361 -8.40 22.49 7.00
N SER A 362 -7.15 22.95 7.09
CA SER A 362 -6.70 24.15 6.37
C SER A 362 -6.77 23.99 4.84
N ALA A 363 -6.38 22.84 4.31
CA ALA A 363 -6.50 22.53 2.88
C ALA A 363 -7.97 22.48 2.43
N ILE A 364 -8.85 21.82 3.21
CA ILE A 364 -10.29 21.78 2.94
C ILE A 364 -10.88 23.21 2.98
N GLN A 365 -10.49 24.03 3.94
CA GLN A 365 -10.95 25.41 4.06
C GLN A 365 -10.51 26.25 2.85
N ALA A 366 -9.24 26.13 2.42
CA ALA A 366 -8.74 26.80 1.21
C ALA A 366 -9.50 26.36 -0.05
N ALA A 367 -9.76 25.05 -0.18
CA ALA A 367 -10.57 24.53 -1.27
C ALA A 367 -12.00 25.05 -1.27
N SER A 368 -12.64 25.17 -0.08
CA SER A 368 -14.00 25.70 0.05
C SER A 368 -14.12 27.14 -0.46
N LYS A 369 -13.06 27.92 -0.30
CA LYS A 369 -12.95 29.31 -0.80
C LYS A 369 -12.47 29.43 -2.24
N GLY A 370 -12.03 28.32 -2.87
CA GLY A 370 -11.44 28.34 -4.21
C GLY A 370 -10.00 28.86 -4.25
N GLU A 371 -9.30 28.84 -3.13
CA GLU A 371 -7.94 29.33 -2.95
C GLU A 371 -6.87 28.23 -3.05
N LEU A 372 -7.28 26.95 -3.06
CA LEU A 372 -6.35 25.82 -3.16
C LEU A 372 -5.83 25.65 -4.58
N GLY A 373 -4.51 25.54 -4.75
CA GLY A 373 -3.86 25.23 -6.02
C GLY A 373 -4.20 23.82 -6.53
N LEU A 374 -3.99 23.58 -7.82
CA LEU A 374 -4.17 22.23 -8.40
C LEU A 374 -3.15 21.22 -7.84
N GLU A 375 -1.94 21.69 -7.54
CA GLU A 375 -0.95 20.96 -6.78
C GLU A 375 -0.49 21.82 -5.60
N THR A 376 -0.50 21.26 -4.42
CA THR A 376 -0.12 21.95 -3.18
C THR A 376 0.66 21.01 -2.29
N PHE A 377 1.82 21.43 -1.81
CA PHE A 377 2.57 20.71 -0.79
C PHE A 377 2.20 21.26 0.59
N LEU A 378 1.65 20.41 1.46
CA LEU A 378 1.32 20.83 2.83
C LEU A 378 2.55 20.89 3.72
N ASP A 379 2.49 21.83 4.66
CA ASP A 379 3.45 21.95 5.76
C ASP A 379 4.92 22.13 5.29
N GLN A 380 5.13 22.77 4.12
CA GLN A 380 6.47 23.13 3.66
C GLN A 380 7.08 24.20 4.56
N ASP A 381 8.36 24.05 4.86
CA ASP A 381 9.15 25.10 5.49
C ASP A 381 9.71 26.05 4.41
N GLU A 382 9.04 27.18 4.23
CA GLU A 382 9.45 28.18 3.24
C GLU A 382 10.84 28.77 3.50
N SER A 383 11.32 28.77 4.75
CA SER A 383 12.63 29.30 5.09
C SER A 383 13.74 28.38 4.55
N LEU A 384 13.55 27.07 4.70
CA LEU A 384 14.44 26.06 4.11
C LEU A 384 14.43 26.14 2.58
N LEU A 385 13.26 26.24 1.96
CA LEU A 385 13.15 26.35 0.50
C LEU A 385 13.85 27.59 -0.05
N LYS A 386 13.65 28.75 0.57
CA LYS A 386 14.28 30.01 0.13
C LYS A 386 15.80 29.90 0.22
N HIS A 387 16.31 29.28 1.28
CA HIS A 387 17.76 29.09 1.45
C HIS A 387 18.33 28.22 0.36
N GLU A 388 17.75 27.03 0.13
CA GLU A 388 18.18 26.08 -0.91
C GLU A 388 18.13 26.69 -2.31
N VAL A 389 17.06 27.39 -2.67
CA VAL A 389 16.93 28.03 -3.99
C VAL A 389 18.01 29.11 -4.17
N THR A 390 18.37 29.86 -3.11
CA THR A 390 19.44 30.85 -3.16
C THR A 390 20.81 30.20 -3.34
N GLU A 391 21.10 29.13 -2.60
CA GLU A 391 22.35 28.37 -2.70
C GLU A 391 22.50 27.70 -4.08
N LEU A 392 21.44 27.08 -4.59
CA LEU A 392 21.42 26.48 -5.94
C LEU A 392 21.69 27.49 -7.05
N GLY A 393 21.22 28.74 -6.88
CA GLY A 393 21.47 29.84 -7.82
C GLY A 393 22.92 30.35 -7.81
N THR A 394 23.66 30.10 -6.74
CA THR A 394 25.03 30.62 -6.53
C THR A 394 26.12 29.53 -6.61
N ALA A 395 25.79 28.27 -6.39
CA ALA A 395 26.78 27.21 -6.33
C ALA A 395 27.17 26.69 -7.72
N ARG A 396 28.45 26.84 -8.06
CA ARG A 396 29.05 26.22 -9.26
C ARG A 396 29.23 24.68 -9.14
N ARG A 397 29.03 24.10 -7.97
CA ARG A 397 29.10 22.67 -7.67
C ARG A 397 28.13 22.36 -6.53
N SER A 398 26.87 22.20 -6.80
CA SER A 398 26.03 21.48 -5.85
C SER A 398 25.97 20.01 -6.28
N SER A 399 26.48 19.13 -5.43
CA SER A 399 25.96 17.79 -5.41
C SER A 399 24.54 17.95 -4.85
N ALA A 400 23.59 17.98 -5.76
CA ALA A 400 22.21 18.29 -5.44
C ALA A 400 21.73 17.56 -4.19
N THR A 401 21.10 18.29 -3.34
CA THR A 401 20.01 17.91 -2.44
C THR A 401 20.30 17.21 -1.11
N GLY A 402 21.32 16.41 -0.94
CA GLY A 402 21.47 15.67 0.34
C GLY A 402 22.36 16.36 1.39
N GLY A 403 23.47 16.96 0.96
CA GLY A 403 24.47 17.51 1.89
C GLY A 403 24.07 18.84 2.50
N THR A 404 23.52 19.74 1.69
CA THR A 404 23.16 21.09 2.13
C THR A 404 21.93 21.06 3.03
N LEU A 405 20.93 20.25 2.70
CA LEU A 405 19.74 20.08 3.52
C LEU A 405 20.06 19.47 4.90
N ALA A 406 20.96 18.49 4.95
CA ALA A 406 21.42 17.91 6.22
C ALA A 406 22.16 18.96 7.08
N GLN A 407 23.02 19.79 6.48
CA GLN A 407 23.70 20.88 7.16
C GLN A 407 22.74 21.94 7.70
N ILE A 408 21.67 22.26 6.96
CA ILE A 408 20.62 23.20 7.39
C ILE A 408 19.85 22.61 8.56
N ILE A 409 19.44 21.34 8.48
CA ILE A 409 18.74 20.66 9.56
C ILE A 409 19.60 20.59 10.82
N GLU A 410 20.91 20.30 10.70
CA GLU A 410 21.84 20.33 11.83
C GLU A 410 22.04 21.74 12.42
N SER A 411 22.05 22.78 11.56
CA SER A 411 22.17 24.18 12.01
C SER A 411 20.86 24.76 12.57
N SER A 412 19.71 24.17 12.17
CA SER A 412 18.35 24.57 12.62
C SER A 412 17.88 23.74 13.82
N GLY A 413 18.69 22.78 14.30
CA GLY A 413 18.40 22.00 15.50
C GLY A 413 18.13 22.91 16.70
N PRO A 414 17.36 22.45 17.71
CA PRO A 414 16.82 23.30 18.75
C PRO A 414 17.93 23.97 19.57
N GLN A 415 18.34 25.17 19.16
CA GLN A 415 18.98 26.12 20.05
C GLN A 415 17.90 26.73 20.96
N GLY A 416 17.46 25.96 21.93
CA GLY A 416 16.39 26.43 22.80
C GLY A 416 16.02 25.48 23.91
N ALA A 417 17.01 24.88 24.57
CA ALA A 417 16.83 24.32 25.91
C ALA A 417 18.16 24.47 26.64
N ARG A 418 18.42 25.65 27.11
CA ARG A 418 19.27 25.91 28.28
C ARG A 418 18.45 26.61 29.34
#